data_746b6ede379965826fc539e16ec19bd8
#
_entry.id   746b6ede379965826fc539e16ec19bd8
#
_cell.length_a   1.000
_cell.length_b   1.000
_cell.length_c   1.000
_cell.angle_alpha   90.00
_cell.angle_beta   90.00
_cell.angle_gamma   90.00
#
_symmetry.space_group_name_H-M   'P 1'
#
loop_
_entity.id
_entity.type
_entity.pdbx_description
1 polymer ?
#
loop_
_entity_poly.entity_id
_entity_poly.type
_entity_poly.pdbx_seq_one_letter_code
_entity_poly.pdbx_strand_id
1 'polypeptide(L)'
;MTFEDLNKHIIPMTEFTLKWRFTEEKYDCLPEQHLNELKPLDKVGAEFLADYLSNCKIHSEFPFKNGMFRNLDKTEILENNEKKVTKWLYQRAIPFDKEVYLSWDGNNGIITKWKFVVKYWNSLFYGGADDLTVFDQSLEWTLLFFHEDEIHFGTNKDFDPIAEFDEKLLVI
;
A
#
# COMPACT_ATOMS: atom_id res chain seq x y z
N MET A 1 6.11 6.15 20.46
CA MET A 1 5.04 5.32 19.89
C MET A 1 5.65 4.14 19.16
N THR A 2 5.03 2.98 19.19
CA THR A 2 5.44 1.77 18.47
C THR A 2 4.34 1.32 17.52
N PHE A 3 4.61 0.35 16.64
CA PHE A 3 3.57 -0.22 15.76
C PHE A 3 2.41 -0.85 16.53
N GLU A 4 2.65 -1.41 17.72
CA GLU A 4 1.60 -1.95 18.60
C GLU A 4 0.64 -0.86 19.09
N ASP A 5 1.14 0.37 19.28
CA ASP A 5 0.33 1.50 19.71
C ASP A 5 -0.62 2.02 18.64
N LEU A 6 -0.34 1.74 17.35
CA LEU A 6 -1.16 2.22 16.22
C LEU A 6 -2.64 1.81 16.33
N ASN A 7 -2.93 0.66 16.95
CA ASN A 7 -4.32 0.23 17.16
C ASN A 7 -5.15 1.23 18.01
N LYS A 8 -4.49 2.06 18.83
CA LYS A 8 -5.14 3.11 19.63
C LYS A 8 -5.47 4.36 18.81
N HIS A 9 -4.93 4.44 17.58
CA HIS A 9 -5.06 5.56 16.66
C HIS A 9 -5.95 5.25 15.46
N ILE A 10 -6.65 4.11 15.48
CA ILE A 10 -7.62 3.76 14.46
C ILE A 10 -8.87 4.62 14.63
N ILE A 11 -9.31 5.24 13.54
CA ILE A 11 -10.54 6.04 13.48
C ILE A 11 -11.58 5.35 12.58
N PRO A 12 -12.87 5.68 12.76
CA PRO A 12 -13.90 5.22 11.82
C PRO A 12 -13.63 5.71 10.39
N MET A 13 -13.97 4.89 9.39
CA MET A 13 -13.82 5.28 7.98
C MET A 13 -14.55 6.60 7.67
N THR A 14 -15.65 6.90 8.36
CA THR A 14 -16.42 8.13 8.20
C THR A 14 -15.63 9.40 8.54
N GLU A 15 -14.58 9.30 9.34
CA GLU A 15 -13.69 10.40 9.73
C GLU A 15 -12.44 10.51 8.85
N PHE A 16 -12.17 9.50 8.01
CA PHE A 16 -11.00 9.48 7.15
C PHE A 16 -11.14 10.48 5.99
N THR A 17 -10.11 11.28 5.76
CA THR A 17 -10.15 12.34 4.74
C THR A 17 -10.28 11.82 3.32
N LEU A 18 -9.70 10.64 3.04
CA LEU A 18 -9.75 10.00 1.72
C LEU A 18 -10.89 8.98 1.58
N LYS A 19 -11.86 8.95 2.50
CA LYS A 19 -12.99 7.98 2.50
C LYS A 19 -13.79 7.96 1.20
N TRP A 20 -13.88 9.09 0.52
CA TRP A 20 -14.63 9.23 -0.74
C TRP A 20 -14.18 8.21 -1.80
N ARG A 21 -12.90 7.81 -1.79
CA ARG A 21 -12.34 6.80 -2.70
C ARG A 21 -12.98 5.43 -2.55
N PHE A 22 -13.58 5.14 -1.40
CA PHE A 22 -14.07 3.82 -1.03
C PHE A 22 -15.58 3.78 -0.80
N THR A 23 -16.25 4.95 -0.71
CA THR A 23 -17.64 5.05 -0.25
C THR A 23 -18.57 5.82 -1.20
N GLU A 24 -18.04 6.54 -2.17
CA GLU A 24 -18.86 7.30 -3.12
C GLU A 24 -19.11 6.50 -4.40
N GLU A 25 -20.36 6.55 -4.91
CA GLU A 25 -20.77 5.81 -6.13
C GLU A 25 -19.97 6.20 -7.39
N LYS A 26 -19.42 7.41 -7.42
CA LYS A 26 -18.56 7.89 -8.51
C LYS A 26 -17.23 7.11 -8.59
N TYR A 27 -16.84 6.49 -7.48
CA TYR A 27 -15.66 5.68 -7.33
C TYR A 27 -16.07 4.24 -7.00
N ASP A 28 -15.12 3.36 -6.72
CA ASP A 28 -15.41 1.99 -6.36
C ASP A 28 -15.92 1.89 -4.91
N CYS A 29 -17.24 1.78 -4.72
CA CYS A 29 -17.79 1.47 -3.40
C CYS A 29 -17.37 0.08 -2.96
N LEU A 30 -16.54 0.00 -1.92
CA LEU A 30 -16.13 -1.28 -1.35
C LEU A 30 -17.29 -1.91 -0.55
N PRO A 31 -17.45 -3.25 -0.60
CA PRO A 31 -18.35 -3.94 0.31
C PRO A 31 -18.02 -3.63 1.77
N GLU A 32 -19.03 -3.51 2.62
CA GLU A 32 -18.86 -3.14 4.04
C GLU A 32 -17.84 -4.04 4.76
N GLN A 33 -17.87 -5.35 4.49
CA GLN A 33 -16.91 -6.29 5.08
C GLN A 33 -15.46 -5.97 4.72
N HIS A 34 -15.19 -5.53 3.50
CA HIS A 34 -13.86 -5.13 3.06
C HIS A 34 -13.48 -3.74 3.56
N LEU A 35 -14.46 -2.84 3.61
CA LEU A 35 -14.26 -1.51 4.14
C LEU A 35 -13.81 -1.55 5.61
N ASN A 36 -14.34 -2.47 6.41
CA ASN A 36 -13.98 -2.69 7.81
C ASN A 36 -12.55 -3.25 8.00
N GLU A 37 -11.96 -3.82 6.95
CA GLU A 37 -10.56 -4.27 6.97
C GLU A 37 -9.56 -3.15 6.63
N LEU A 38 -10.04 -2.03 6.12
CA LEU A 38 -9.27 -0.80 6.00
C LEU A 38 -9.40 -0.04 7.31
N LYS A 39 -8.32 0.07 8.06
CA LYS A 39 -8.28 0.72 9.37
C LYS A 39 -7.55 2.06 9.26
N PRO A 40 -8.27 3.15 8.97
CA PRO A 40 -7.66 4.47 8.88
C PRO A 40 -7.09 4.91 10.22
N LEU A 41 -6.03 5.70 10.15
CA LEU A 41 -5.38 6.27 11.32
C LEU A 41 -5.75 7.75 11.47
N ASP A 42 -5.80 8.19 12.73
CA ASP A 42 -5.80 9.61 13.04
C ASP A 42 -4.47 10.27 12.64
N LYS A 43 -4.38 11.58 12.79
CA LYS A 43 -3.17 12.32 12.45
C LYS A 43 -1.92 11.81 13.20
N VAL A 44 -2.04 11.43 14.46
CA VAL A 44 -0.90 10.96 15.27
C VAL A 44 -0.38 9.63 14.72
N GLY A 45 -1.27 8.70 14.37
CA GLY A 45 -0.90 7.43 13.75
C GLY A 45 -0.31 7.60 12.35
N ALA A 46 -0.88 8.51 11.53
CA ALA A 46 -0.36 8.81 10.21
C ALA A 46 1.04 9.47 10.27
N GLU A 47 1.24 10.44 11.14
CA GLU A 47 2.55 11.06 11.39
C GLU A 47 3.59 10.02 11.81
N PHE A 48 3.23 9.07 12.68
CA PHE A 48 4.14 8.00 13.08
C PHE A 48 4.64 7.18 11.89
N LEU A 49 3.76 6.80 10.97
CA LEU A 49 4.15 6.05 9.76
C LEU A 49 5.08 6.88 8.87
N ALA A 50 4.74 8.14 8.63
CA ALA A 50 5.55 9.04 7.82
C ALA A 50 6.94 9.30 8.44
N ASP A 51 7.01 9.53 9.75
CA ASP A 51 8.24 9.72 10.48
C ASP A 51 9.11 8.45 10.49
N TYR A 52 8.49 7.27 10.60
CA TYR A 52 9.20 6.00 10.53
C TYR A 52 9.92 5.84 9.18
N LEU A 53 9.22 6.08 8.06
CA LEU A 53 9.80 6.03 6.73
C LEU A 53 10.90 7.09 6.54
N SER A 54 10.67 8.31 7.04
CA SER A 54 11.63 9.42 6.98
C SER A 54 12.89 9.13 7.78
N ASN A 55 12.77 8.61 8.99
CA ASN A 55 13.90 8.26 9.86
C ASN A 55 14.74 7.13 9.27
N CYS A 56 14.11 6.17 8.59
CA CYS A 56 14.80 5.11 7.85
C CYS A 56 15.39 5.61 6.52
N LYS A 57 15.09 6.87 6.12
CA LYS A 57 15.55 7.50 4.88
C LYS A 57 15.23 6.68 3.62
N ILE A 58 14.08 6.00 3.62
CA ILE A 58 13.75 5.03 2.57
C ILE A 58 13.65 5.69 1.20
N HIS A 59 13.11 6.91 1.13
CA HIS A 59 12.97 7.71 -0.08
C HIS A 59 13.97 8.90 -0.14
N SER A 60 15.13 8.78 0.52
CA SER A 60 16.17 9.82 0.40
C SER A 60 16.75 9.92 -1.01
N GLU A 61 16.56 8.89 -1.81
CA GLU A 61 16.83 8.82 -3.25
C GLU A 61 15.63 8.13 -3.93
N PHE A 62 15.38 8.44 -5.20
CA PHE A 62 14.25 7.87 -5.93
C PHE A 62 14.65 6.53 -6.61
N PRO A 63 13.79 5.50 -6.57
CA PRO A 63 12.58 5.36 -5.77
C PRO A 63 12.88 5.04 -4.30
N PHE A 64 14.03 4.47 -4.01
CA PHE A 64 14.51 4.08 -2.69
C PHE A 64 15.99 4.43 -2.54
N LYS A 65 16.40 4.65 -1.29
CA LYS A 65 17.81 4.87 -0.95
C LYS A 65 18.69 3.78 -1.57
N ASN A 66 19.76 4.22 -2.25
CA ASN A 66 20.69 3.30 -2.90
C ASN A 66 21.29 2.27 -1.92
N GLY A 67 21.29 1.01 -2.33
CA GLY A 67 21.78 -0.10 -1.52
C GLY A 67 20.83 -0.57 -0.42
N MET A 68 19.63 0.02 -0.27
CA MET A 68 18.65 -0.40 0.73
C MET A 68 18.07 -1.79 0.43
N PHE A 69 17.82 -2.09 -0.84
CA PHE A 69 17.26 -3.37 -1.28
C PHE A 69 18.16 -4.06 -2.28
N ARG A 70 18.27 -5.39 -2.16
CA ARG A 70 19.03 -6.24 -3.09
C ARG A 70 18.33 -6.38 -4.44
N ASN A 71 17.01 -6.45 -4.43
CA ASN A 71 16.18 -6.65 -5.59
C ASN A 71 15.24 -5.47 -5.78
N LEU A 72 15.21 -4.93 -6.99
CA LEU A 72 14.31 -3.86 -7.39
C LEU A 72 13.53 -4.34 -8.61
N ASP A 73 12.23 -4.04 -8.63
CA ASP A 73 11.36 -4.28 -9.77
C ASP A 73 10.36 -3.13 -9.91
N LYS A 74 9.82 -2.95 -11.10
CA LYS A 74 8.81 -1.92 -11.33
C LYS A 74 7.78 -2.32 -12.38
N THR A 75 6.63 -1.69 -12.32
CA THR A 75 5.61 -1.74 -13.37
C THR A 75 5.00 -0.36 -13.60
N GLU A 76 4.41 -0.17 -14.76
CA GLU A 76 3.71 1.06 -15.12
C GLU A 76 2.20 0.83 -15.04
N ILE A 77 1.47 1.88 -14.65
CA ILE A 77 0.02 1.92 -14.67
C ILE A 77 -0.38 2.59 -15.99
N LEU A 78 -0.99 1.82 -16.89
CA LEU A 78 -1.44 2.29 -18.19
C LEU A 78 -2.95 2.14 -18.28
N GLU A 79 -3.57 2.88 -19.19
CA GLU A 79 -4.98 2.71 -19.48
C GLU A 79 -5.29 1.24 -19.85
N ASN A 80 -6.29 0.66 -19.18
CA ASN A 80 -6.76 -0.72 -19.40
C ASN A 80 -5.77 -1.84 -19.04
N ASN A 81 -4.78 -1.59 -18.15
CA ASN A 81 -3.86 -2.64 -17.71
C ASN A 81 -4.04 -3.08 -16.24
N GLU A 82 -5.18 -2.78 -15.62
CA GLU A 82 -5.45 -3.04 -14.19
C GLU A 82 -5.19 -4.51 -13.81
N LYS A 83 -5.62 -5.45 -14.67
CA LYS A 83 -5.36 -6.89 -14.45
C LYS A 83 -3.87 -7.23 -14.44
N LYS A 84 -3.08 -6.56 -15.28
CA LYS A 84 -1.62 -6.74 -15.31
C LYS A 84 -0.99 -6.22 -14.03
N VAL A 85 -1.42 -5.07 -13.55
CA VAL A 85 -0.95 -4.50 -12.28
C VAL A 85 -1.33 -5.39 -11.11
N THR A 86 -2.58 -5.85 -11.04
CA THR A 86 -3.06 -6.79 -10.00
C THR A 86 -2.23 -8.07 -9.98
N LYS A 87 -1.97 -8.66 -11.15
CA LYS A 87 -1.10 -9.83 -11.29
C LYS A 87 0.32 -9.54 -10.80
N TRP A 88 0.88 -8.40 -11.20
CA TRP A 88 2.22 -8.00 -10.79
C TRP A 88 2.32 -7.82 -9.27
N LEU A 89 1.34 -7.18 -8.63
CA LEU A 89 1.26 -7.06 -7.17
C LEU A 89 1.18 -8.42 -6.48
N TYR A 90 0.33 -9.32 -6.98
CA TYR A 90 0.24 -10.68 -6.48
C TYR A 90 1.61 -11.39 -6.47
N GLN A 91 2.38 -11.20 -7.54
CA GLN A 91 3.68 -11.85 -7.75
C GLN A 91 4.80 -11.30 -6.85
N ARG A 92 4.51 -10.34 -5.96
CA ARG A 92 5.50 -9.86 -4.96
C ARG A 92 5.77 -10.87 -3.84
N ALA A 93 5.08 -12.00 -3.83
CA ALA A 93 5.23 -13.10 -2.86
C ALA A 93 5.06 -12.66 -1.40
N ILE A 94 4.25 -11.64 -1.15
CA ILE A 94 3.88 -11.21 0.19
C ILE A 94 2.64 -12.02 0.61
N PRO A 95 2.62 -12.63 1.81
CA PRO A 95 1.47 -13.40 2.27
C PRO A 95 0.19 -12.55 2.29
N PHE A 96 -0.94 -13.09 1.80
CA PHE A 96 -2.20 -12.37 1.66
C PHE A 96 -2.72 -11.76 2.96
N ASP A 97 -2.58 -12.47 4.07
CA ASP A 97 -3.02 -11.99 5.38
C ASP A 97 -1.95 -11.18 6.14
N LYS A 98 -0.83 -10.87 5.48
CA LYS A 98 0.20 -10.01 6.06
C LYS A 98 -0.37 -8.64 6.33
N GLU A 99 -0.29 -8.19 7.59
CA GLU A 99 -0.60 -6.81 7.95
C GLU A 99 0.43 -5.87 7.33
N VAL A 100 -0.06 -4.81 6.72
CA VAL A 100 0.72 -3.81 6.01
C VAL A 100 0.24 -2.41 6.38
N TYR A 101 1.15 -1.47 6.27
CA TYR A 101 0.93 -0.05 6.55
C TYR A 101 1.00 0.74 5.25
N LEU A 102 0.01 1.59 5.06
CA LEU A 102 -0.12 2.50 3.93
C LEU A 102 0.12 3.92 4.43
N SER A 103 1.05 4.63 3.82
CA SER A 103 1.36 6.01 4.15
C SER A 103 1.36 6.86 2.89
N TRP A 104 0.42 7.81 2.80
CA TRP A 104 0.42 8.85 1.75
C TRP A 104 1.24 10.06 2.17
N ASP A 105 1.03 10.47 3.43
CA ASP A 105 1.69 11.64 4.03
C ASP A 105 1.52 11.61 5.56
N GLY A 106 1.93 12.66 6.26
CA GLY A 106 1.76 12.77 7.71
C GLY A 106 0.31 12.96 8.19
N ASN A 107 -0.68 13.04 7.30
CA ASN A 107 -2.10 13.19 7.65
C ASN A 107 -2.93 11.95 7.29
N ASN A 108 -2.44 11.11 6.39
CA ASN A 108 -3.19 9.99 5.84
C ASN A 108 -2.41 8.69 5.95
N GLY A 109 -2.95 7.75 6.69
CA GLY A 109 -2.40 6.41 6.86
C GLY A 109 -3.51 5.38 7.09
N ILE A 110 -3.26 4.14 6.68
CA ILE A 110 -4.16 3.00 6.87
C ILE A 110 -3.36 1.78 7.31
N ILE A 111 -3.94 0.97 8.19
CA ILE A 111 -3.51 -0.41 8.45
C ILE A 111 -4.47 -1.33 7.72
N THR A 112 -3.95 -2.30 6.97
CA THR A 112 -4.78 -3.32 6.31
C THR A 112 -3.98 -4.60 6.07
N LYS A 113 -4.55 -5.54 5.31
CA LYS A 113 -3.86 -6.76 4.87
C LYS A 113 -3.42 -6.63 3.42
N TRP A 114 -2.31 -7.27 3.06
CA TRP A 114 -1.76 -7.25 1.71
C TRP A 114 -2.78 -7.60 0.62
N LYS A 115 -3.66 -8.60 0.86
CA LYS A 115 -4.72 -8.97 -0.08
C LYS A 115 -5.62 -7.81 -0.51
N PHE A 116 -5.90 -6.86 0.39
CA PHE A 116 -6.72 -5.69 0.06
C PHE A 116 -5.93 -4.67 -0.76
N VAL A 117 -4.61 -4.58 -0.58
CA VAL A 117 -3.76 -3.79 -1.47
C VAL A 117 -3.79 -4.38 -2.88
N VAL A 118 -3.61 -5.69 -3.03
CA VAL A 118 -3.65 -6.36 -4.33
C VAL A 118 -5.01 -6.19 -5.01
N LYS A 119 -6.11 -6.29 -4.25
CA LYS A 119 -7.47 -6.20 -4.80
C LYS A 119 -7.89 -4.77 -5.14
N TYR A 120 -7.55 -3.81 -4.30
CA TYR A 120 -8.08 -2.44 -4.34
C TYR A 120 -7.03 -1.36 -4.61
N TRP A 121 -5.89 -1.72 -5.17
CA TRP A 121 -4.79 -0.79 -5.42
C TRP A 121 -5.24 0.45 -6.21
N ASN A 122 -6.15 0.30 -7.17
CA ASN A 122 -6.67 1.40 -7.99
C ASN A 122 -7.61 2.35 -7.23
N SER A 123 -8.18 1.92 -6.10
CA SER A 123 -8.92 2.80 -5.18
C SER A 123 -8.00 3.41 -4.12
N LEU A 124 -6.93 2.71 -3.75
CA LEU A 124 -5.94 3.19 -2.78
C LEU A 124 -5.02 4.26 -3.37
N PHE A 125 -4.71 4.16 -4.66
CA PHE A 125 -3.80 5.06 -5.35
C PHE A 125 -4.54 5.89 -6.40
N TYR A 126 -4.36 7.21 -6.34
CA TYR A 126 -4.92 8.16 -7.30
C TYR A 126 -3.77 8.75 -8.13
N GLY A 127 -3.62 8.30 -9.37
CA GLY A 127 -2.55 8.72 -10.28
C GLY A 127 -2.51 10.24 -10.50
N GLY A 128 -1.31 10.79 -10.60
CA GLY A 128 -1.09 12.23 -10.75
C GLY A 128 -1.19 13.05 -9.46
N ALA A 129 -1.66 12.48 -8.36
CA ALA A 129 -1.84 13.20 -7.09
C ALA A 129 -1.14 12.57 -5.89
N ASP A 130 -0.96 11.25 -5.90
CA ASP A 130 -0.46 10.52 -4.73
C ASP A 130 0.96 10.01 -4.92
N ASP A 131 1.70 10.02 -3.81
CA ASP A 131 2.79 9.10 -3.56
C ASP A 131 2.38 8.23 -2.37
N LEU A 132 2.17 6.94 -2.61
CA LEU A 132 1.72 6.00 -1.60
C LEU A 132 2.81 4.97 -1.33
N THR A 133 3.31 4.92 -0.10
CA THR A 133 4.24 3.88 0.34
C THR A 133 3.48 2.78 1.08
N VAL A 134 3.69 1.52 0.68
CA VAL A 134 3.17 0.33 1.35
C VAL A 134 4.34 -0.49 1.88
N PHE A 135 4.31 -0.86 3.14
CA PHE A 135 5.40 -1.55 3.82
C PHE A 135 4.92 -2.36 5.03
N ASP A 136 5.76 -3.18 5.58
CA ASP A 136 5.57 -3.75 6.91
C ASP A 136 6.64 -3.25 7.90
N GLN A 137 6.45 -3.54 9.16
CA GLN A 137 7.35 -3.10 10.22
C GLN A 137 8.82 -3.52 10.01
N SER A 138 9.09 -4.60 9.28
CA SER A 138 10.45 -5.09 9.06
C SER A 138 11.24 -4.24 8.07
N LEU A 139 10.57 -3.54 7.16
CA LEU A 139 11.16 -2.89 5.99
C LEU A 139 12.07 -3.80 5.14
N GLU A 140 11.88 -5.12 5.22
CA GLU A 140 12.57 -6.05 4.30
C GLU A 140 12.08 -5.93 2.87
N TRP A 141 10.95 -5.28 2.69
CA TRP A 141 10.38 -4.91 1.40
C TRP A 141 9.60 -3.60 1.52
N THR A 142 9.46 -2.90 0.42
CA THR A 142 8.63 -1.67 0.31
C THR A 142 8.10 -1.55 -1.10
N LEU A 143 6.89 -1.02 -1.21
CA LEU A 143 6.22 -0.68 -2.45
C LEU A 143 5.96 0.83 -2.46
N LEU A 144 6.29 1.48 -3.57
CA LEU A 144 5.98 2.87 -3.82
C LEU A 144 5.08 2.98 -5.06
N PHE A 145 3.85 3.43 -4.86
CA PHE A 145 3.03 3.95 -5.95
C PHE A 145 3.40 5.42 -6.15
N PHE A 146 3.95 5.73 -7.30
CA PHE A 146 4.48 7.05 -7.62
C PHE A 146 3.54 7.83 -8.54
N HIS A 147 3.37 9.12 -8.31
CA HIS A 147 2.37 9.97 -8.98
C HIS A 147 2.52 10.05 -10.52
N GLU A 148 3.63 9.60 -11.08
CA GLU A 148 3.83 9.47 -12.53
C GLU A 148 3.37 8.09 -13.08
N ASP A 149 2.38 7.46 -12.41
CA ASP A 149 1.79 6.18 -12.82
C ASP A 149 2.79 5.01 -12.88
N GLU A 150 3.77 5.02 -11.97
CA GLU A 150 4.71 3.93 -11.77
C GLU A 150 4.51 3.27 -10.40
N ILE A 151 4.79 1.96 -10.33
CA ILE A 151 4.87 1.23 -9.07
C ILE A 151 6.28 0.63 -8.96
N HIS A 152 6.99 0.98 -7.91
CA HIS A 152 8.33 0.48 -7.62
C HIS A 152 8.27 -0.48 -6.42
N PHE A 153 9.00 -1.59 -6.52
CA PHE A 153 9.13 -2.58 -5.47
C PHE A 153 10.59 -2.81 -5.14
N GLY A 154 10.93 -2.70 -3.87
CA GLY A 154 12.24 -3.05 -3.35
C GLY A 154 12.13 -4.17 -2.31
N THR A 155 13.02 -5.16 -2.35
CA THR A 155 13.02 -6.25 -1.37
C THR A 155 14.42 -6.81 -1.14
N ASN A 156 14.66 -7.23 0.11
CA ASN A 156 15.82 -8.01 0.51
C ASN A 156 15.55 -9.52 0.52
N LYS A 157 14.30 -9.93 0.25
CA LYS A 157 13.89 -11.32 0.14
C LYS A 157 14.07 -11.82 -1.28
N ASP A 158 14.35 -13.11 -1.43
CA ASP A 158 14.24 -13.78 -2.71
C ASP A 158 12.75 -13.98 -3.03
N PHE A 159 12.36 -13.69 -4.26
CA PHE A 159 11.00 -13.88 -4.75
C PHE A 159 11.01 -14.27 -6.22
N ASP A 160 9.95 -14.95 -6.66
CA ASP A 160 9.75 -15.29 -8.07
C ASP A 160 8.78 -14.28 -8.71
N PRO A 161 9.28 -13.37 -9.58
CA PRO A 161 8.45 -12.33 -10.19
C PRO A 161 7.48 -12.85 -11.25
N ILE A 162 7.57 -14.14 -11.61
CA ILE A 162 6.73 -14.79 -12.64
C ILE A 162 5.85 -15.92 -12.07
N ALA A 163 5.71 -16.01 -10.75
CA ALA A 163 4.83 -16.98 -10.11
C ALA A 163 3.43 -17.00 -10.72
N GLU A 164 2.82 -18.18 -10.80
CA GLU A 164 1.46 -18.31 -11.33
C GLU A 164 0.48 -17.44 -10.55
N PHE A 165 -0.42 -16.79 -11.27
CA PHE A 165 -1.48 -15.96 -10.72
C PHE A 165 -2.83 -16.66 -10.87
N ASP A 166 -3.49 -16.93 -9.76
CA ASP A 166 -4.87 -17.43 -9.72
C ASP A 166 -5.81 -16.32 -9.21
N GLU A 167 -6.59 -15.74 -10.13
CA GLU A 167 -7.57 -14.68 -9.79
C GLU A 167 -8.57 -15.12 -8.70
N LYS A 168 -8.83 -16.43 -8.55
CA LYS A 168 -9.74 -16.95 -7.52
C LYS A 168 -9.25 -16.66 -6.10
N LEU A 169 -7.95 -16.49 -5.90
CA LEU A 169 -7.38 -16.13 -4.61
C LEU A 169 -7.72 -14.69 -4.19
N LEU A 170 -8.22 -13.85 -5.11
CA LEU A 170 -8.70 -12.50 -4.81
C LEU A 170 -10.20 -12.45 -4.49
N VAL A 171 -10.89 -13.59 -4.53
CA VAL A 171 -12.28 -13.69 -4.05
C VAL A 171 -12.23 -13.78 -2.52
N ILE A 172 -12.39 -12.63 -1.89
CA ILE A 172 -12.35 -12.45 -0.44
C ILE A 172 -13.63 -11.77 0.04
#